data_9b77ffc440b3a148fc5c5ec7a7bb3ae1
#
_entry.id   9b77ffc440b3a148fc5c5ec7a7bb3ae1
#
_cell.length_a   1.000
_cell.length_b   1.000
_cell.length_c   1.000
_cell.angle_alpha   90.00
_cell.angle_beta   90.00
_cell.angle_gamma   90.00
#
_symmetry.space_group_name_H-M   'P 1'
#
loop_
_entity.id
_entity.type
_entity.pdbx_description
1 polymer ?
#
loop_
_entity_poly.entity_id
_entity_poly.type
_entity_poly.pdbx_seq_one_letter_code
_entity_poly.pdbx_strand_id
1 'polypeptide(L)'
;MKYVSTLQPWRFSLRCVSALTASLLLGAAAWAAASNAAPTLVIKNARVFDGRTLRSEARLTLRITDGKITALQTDESATSVGEAGPVTVIDAGGRFVLPGFIDAHVHPSIPLGFTALRETDPNYAANRAAIEARAMLQRGFTTIRDMGGPSFGLKQAIDEGLIEGPRIFPSGAMISQTSGHGDFRSRDADARPSNTPDVMESRGYGAIADGEAAVLTAVREQLRSGASQIKVAAGGGLSSMYDPIDSVQYLDSELKAAVRAAADWGTYVAVHAYTPTAIRRSVEAGVKSIEHAHLIDDGTMKLIGERSVFLSPQAYVFGGAFPMTGKGAAIATGLDRMMKLAKQYNVRVAFGTDVFGAPRVYGWQSKEFGARLQWFTPLEILRQATSINAELLALSGPRNPYGGAALGVLEQGAWADLLIVDGDPLENLRLLEDPERNLRVIVKSGKIVKNTLP
;
A
#
# COMPACT_ATOMS: atom_id res chain seq x y z
N MET A 1 -3.85 -48.97 58.43
CA MET A 1 -3.02 -48.60 59.58
C MET A 1 -2.77 -47.11 59.57
N LYS A 2 -3.16 -46.44 60.62
CA LYS A 2 -3.09 -44.99 60.85
C LYS A 2 -1.65 -44.56 61.15
N TYR A 3 -1.20 -43.41 60.56
CA TYR A 3 -0.28 -42.52 61.28
C TYR A 3 -0.65 -41.07 60.95
N VAL A 4 -1.14 -40.38 61.96
CA VAL A 4 -1.34 -38.94 62.07
C VAL A 4 -0.06 -38.39 62.70
N SER A 5 0.57 -37.36 62.14
CA SER A 5 1.52 -36.53 62.88
C SER A 5 1.21 -35.07 62.68
N THR A 6 0.84 -34.48 63.77
CA THR A 6 0.57 -33.07 64.04
C THR A 6 1.88 -32.27 64.04
N LEU A 7 1.96 -31.14 63.33
CA LEU A 7 2.95 -30.11 63.56
C LEU A 7 2.25 -28.78 63.87
N GLN A 8 2.59 -28.22 64.99
CA GLN A 8 2.13 -26.91 65.49
C GLN A 8 2.80 -25.75 64.72
N PRO A 9 2.12 -24.61 64.61
CA PRO A 9 2.68 -23.42 63.98
C PRO A 9 3.48 -22.57 64.98
N TRP A 10 4.69 -22.21 64.58
CA TRP A 10 5.52 -21.19 65.25
C TRP A 10 5.00 -19.79 64.92
N ARG A 11 4.62 -19.02 65.93
CA ARG A 11 4.33 -17.59 65.81
C ARG A 11 5.62 -16.80 65.96
N PHE A 12 6.06 -16.13 64.87
CA PHE A 12 7.02 -15.04 64.95
C PHE A 12 6.31 -13.71 64.88
N SER A 13 6.58 -12.86 65.87
CA SER A 13 6.02 -11.49 65.98
C SER A 13 6.72 -10.56 64.99
N LEU A 14 5.95 -10.03 64.01
CA LEU A 14 6.34 -8.91 63.16
C LEU A 14 6.09 -7.59 63.90
N ARG A 15 7.13 -6.99 64.49
CA ARG A 15 7.14 -5.55 64.74
C ARG A 15 8.58 -5.06 64.57
N CYS A 16 8.75 -3.99 63.72
CA CYS A 16 9.95 -3.22 63.41
C CYS A 16 10.67 -3.55 62.12
N VAL A 17 10.01 -3.36 60.93
CA VAL A 17 10.69 -3.04 59.65
C VAL A 17 9.71 -2.22 58.77
N SER A 18 9.14 -1.15 59.26
CA SER A 18 8.14 -0.40 58.45
C SER A 18 8.56 1.06 58.09
N ALA A 19 9.82 1.45 58.33
CA ALA A 19 10.20 2.85 58.11
C ALA A 19 11.30 3.09 57.07
N LEU A 20 11.98 2.08 56.55
CA LEU A 20 13.06 2.27 55.55
C LEU A 20 12.66 1.88 54.10
N THR A 21 11.54 1.21 53.86
CA THR A 21 11.15 0.75 52.55
C THR A 21 10.28 1.77 51.79
N ALA A 22 9.63 2.71 52.47
CA ALA A 22 8.78 3.71 51.81
C ALA A 22 9.57 4.81 51.05
N SER A 23 10.78 5.16 51.51
CA SER A 23 11.60 6.21 50.87
C SER A 23 12.34 5.74 49.62
N LEU A 24 12.62 4.42 49.48
CA LEU A 24 13.25 3.87 48.28
C LEU A 24 12.25 3.60 47.15
N LEU A 25 10.98 3.35 47.45
CA LEU A 25 9.92 3.16 46.44
C LEU A 25 9.45 4.46 45.82
N LEU A 26 9.48 5.57 46.55
CA LEU A 26 9.14 6.89 46.02
C LEU A 26 10.25 7.46 45.12
N GLY A 27 11.51 7.17 45.39
CA GLY A 27 12.64 7.56 44.55
C GLY A 27 12.69 6.79 43.21
N ALA A 28 12.37 5.49 43.22
CA ALA A 28 12.34 4.66 42.01
C ALA A 28 11.14 4.99 41.11
N ALA A 29 9.97 5.34 41.68
CA ALA A 29 8.80 5.76 40.92
C ALA A 29 8.98 7.14 40.23
N ALA A 30 9.69 8.06 40.89
CA ALA A 30 10.02 9.36 40.31
C ALA A 30 11.07 9.29 39.19
N TRP A 31 11.99 8.34 39.27
CA TRP A 31 13.03 8.12 38.24
C TRP A 31 12.47 7.37 37.02
N ALA A 32 11.50 6.47 37.19
CA ALA A 32 10.79 5.79 36.11
C ALA A 32 9.81 6.74 35.37
N ALA A 33 9.27 7.77 36.05
CA ALA A 33 8.40 8.75 35.41
C ALA A 33 9.14 9.79 34.54
N ALA A 34 10.44 9.98 34.77
CA ALA A 34 11.24 10.97 34.03
C ALA A 34 11.77 10.45 32.67
N SER A 35 11.54 9.17 32.29
CA SER A 35 12.13 8.58 31.09
C SER A 35 11.13 8.15 30.01
N ASN A 36 9.83 8.46 30.15
CA ASN A 36 8.78 7.95 29.25
C ASN A 36 8.18 9.00 28.28
N ALA A 37 8.79 10.15 28.09
CA ALA A 37 8.35 11.06 27.05
C ALA A 37 8.80 10.54 25.68
N ALA A 38 7.84 10.42 24.76
CA ALA A 38 8.10 9.93 23.41
C ALA A 38 9.14 10.83 22.69
N PRO A 39 10.08 10.23 21.94
CA PRO A 39 11.05 10.98 21.18
C PRO A 39 10.35 11.87 20.12
N THR A 40 10.83 13.10 19.99
CA THR A 40 10.34 14.05 19.00
C THR A 40 11.34 14.18 17.86
N LEU A 41 10.85 14.10 16.61
CA LEU A 41 11.60 14.46 15.42
C LEU A 41 11.13 15.85 14.94
N VAL A 42 12.07 16.76 14.72
CA VAL A 42 11.83 18.10 14.18
C VAL A 42 12.51 18.21 12.82
N ILE A 43 11.76 18.59 11.79
CA ILE A 43 12.29 18.88 10.46
C ILE A 43 12.09 20.37 10.21
N LYS A 44 13.18 21.14 10.13
CA LYS A 44 13.15 22.58 9.94
C LYS A 44 13.62 23.02 8.55
N ASN A 45 13.36 24.28 8.20
CA ASN A 45 13.77 24.89 6.92
C ASN A 45 13.25 24.13 5.69
N ALA A 46 12.01 23.64 5.72
CA ALA A 46 11.39 22.84 4.69
C ALA A 46 10.58 23.67 3.69
N ARG A 47 10.69 23.39 2.39
CA ARG A 47 9.68 23.75 1.37
C ARG A 47 8.69 22.60 1.28
N VAL A 48 7.44 22.81 1.68
CA VAL A 48 6.50 21.71 1.88
C VAL A 48 5.48 21.63 0.75
N PHE A 49 5.42 20.48 0.07
CA PHE A 49 4.23 20.00 -0.63
C PHE A 49 3.42 19.15 0.33
N ASP A 50 2.21 19.59 0.68
CA ASP A 50 1.41 18.95 1.74
C ASP A 50 0.61 17.72 1.27
N GLY A 51 0.80 17.30 0.02
CA GLY A 51 0.04 16.22 -0.64
C GLY A 51 -1.07 16.74 -1.54
N ARG A 52 -1.46 18.00 -1.39
CA ARG A 52 -2.50 18.66 -2.22
C ARG A 52 -1.96 19.88 -2.96
N THR A 53 -1.17 20.69 -2.26
CA THR A 53 -0.62 21.95 -2.79
C THR A 53 0.81 22.18 -2.29
N LEU A 54 1.57 22.96 -3.05
CA LEU A 54 2.78 23.56 -2.51
C LEU A 54 2.36 24.67 -1.53
N ARG A 55 2.85 24.59 -0.30
CA ARG A 55 2.63 25.64 0.70
C ARG A 55 3.34 26.91 0.28
N SER A 56 2.63 28.03 0.45
CA SER A 56 3.15 29.37 0.04
C SER A 56 4.25 29.90 0.96
N GLU A 57 4.31 29.42 2.18
CA GLU A 57 5.29 29.82 3.18
C GLU A 57 6.71 29.36 2.78
N ALA A 58 7.66 30.29 2.83
CA ALA A 58 9.01 30.05 2.31
C ALA A 58 9.77 28.94 3.07
N ARG A 59 9.53 28.80 4.36
CA ARG A 59 10.17 27.81 5.24
C ARG A 59 9.20 27.37 6.32
N LEU A 60 9.07 26.07 6.47
CA LEU A 60 8.22 25.45 7.47
C LEU A 60 9.02 24.51 8.37
N THR A 61 8.54 24.37 9.59
CA THR A 61 9.02 23.39 10.56
C THR A 61 7.91 22.40 10.87
N LEU A 62 8.23 21.10 10.71
CA LEU A 62 7.37 19.99 11.08
C LEU A 62 7.85 19.42 12.41
N ARG A 63 6.91 19.17 13.33
CA ARG A 63 7.15 18.45 14.58
C ARG A 63 6.42 17.12 14.53
N ILE A 64 7.11 16.09 14.97
CA ILE A 64 6.64 14.70 14.87
C ILE A 64 6.84 14.01 16.22
N THR A 65 5.77 13.47 16.79
CA THR A 65 5.78 12.70 18.04
C THR A 65 4.83 11.52 17.90
N ASP A 66 5.18 10.37 18.45
CA ASP A 66 4.36 9.14 18.38
C ASP A 66 3.94 8.76 16.95
N GLY A 67 4.85 8.94 16.00
CA GLY A 67 4.62 8.56 14.60
C GLY A 67 3.68 9.47 13.83
N LYS A 68 3.23 10.60 14.40
CA LYS A 68 2.29 11.55 13.80
C LYS A 68 2.89 12.95 13.74
N ILE A 69 2.43 13.72 12.76
CA ILE A 69 2.74 15.16 12.67
C ILE A 69 1.92 15.88 13.75
N THR A 70 2.57 16.47 14.71
CA THR A 70 1.92 17.22 15.81
C THR A 70 1.83 18.72 15.55
N ALA A 71 2.73 19.26 14.69
CA ALA A 71 2.65 20.66 14.23
C ALA A 71 3.29 20.82 12.85
N LEU A 72 2.79 21.82 12.11
CA LEU A 72 3.37 22.35 10.87
C LEU A 72 3.27 23.89 10.98
N GLN A 73 4.40 24.57 11.15
CA GLN A 73 4.46 25.98 11.53
C GLN A 73 5.52 26.75 10.75
N THR A 74 5.33 28.06 10.62
CA THR A 74 6.29 28.98 9.98
C THR A 74 7.36 29.51 10.95
N ASP A 75 7.18 29.33 12.24
CA ASP A 75 8.02 29.93 13.28
C ASP A 75 9.17 29.00 13.69
N GLU A 76 10.39 29.53 13.67
CA GLU A 76 11.59 28.83 14.16
C GLU A 76 11.55 28.59 15.68
N SER A 77 10.71 29.33 16.43
CA SER A 77 10.48 29.10 17.86
C SER A 77 9.85 27.73 18.18
N ALA A 78 9.33 27.02 17.17
CA ALA A 78 8.85 25.65 17.32
C ALA A 78 9.93 24.66 17.85
N THR A 79 11.20 25.07 17.88
CA THR A 79 12.31 24.30 18.45
C THR A 79 12.50 24.50 19.95
N SER A 80 11.84 25.49 20.58
CA SER A 80 12.11 25.93 21.95
C SER A 80 11.06 25.53 23.00
N VAL A 81 10.03 24.76 22.63
CA VAL A 81 9.03 24.27 23.58
C VAL A 81 9.66 23.17 24.43
N GLY A 82 9.73 23.40 25.77
CA GLY A 82 10.30 22.46 26.74
C GLY A 82 9.74 21.06 26.61
N GLU A 83 10.46 20.22 25.90
CA GLU A 83 10.09 18.83 25.69
C GLU A 83 10.65 17.95 26.80
N ALA A 84 9.80 17.07 27.30
CA ALA A 84 10.18 16.16 28.36
C ALA A 84 11.03 14.98 27.86
N GLY A 85 11.21 14.82 26.52
CA GLY A 85 11.90 13.70 25.89
C GLY A 85 13.03 14.08 24.92
N PRO A 86 13.76 13.10 24.37
CA PRO A 86 14.84 13.33 23.42
C PRO A 86 14.32 13.94 22.12
N VAL A 87 15.02 14.97 21.61
CA VAL A 87 14.69 15.65 20.36
C VAL A 87 15.77 15.37 19.31
N THR A 88 15.34 14.86 18.15
CA THR A 88 16.19 14.79 16.95
C THR A 88 15.80 15.89 15.98
N VAL A 89 16.77 16.68 15.54
CA VAL A 89 16.53 17.78 14.58
C VAL A 89 17.20 17.45 13.25
N ILE A 90 16.44 17.57 12.16
CA ILE A 90 16.92 17.50 10.78
C ILE A 90 16.69 18.86 10.14
N ASP A 91 17.74 19.48 9.64
CA ASP A 91 17.66 20.69 8.83
C ASP A 91 17.49 20.32 7.36
N ALA A 92 16.33 20.58 6.79
CA ALA A 92 16.06 20.31 5.37
C ALA A 92 16.87 21.25 4.45
N GLY A 93 17.42 22.35 4.98
CA GLY A 93 18.27 23.28 4.22
C GLY A 93 17.55 23.89 3.01
N GLY A 94 16.26 24.11 3.11
CA GLY A 94 15.44 24.62 2.00
C GLY A 94 15.00 23.61 0.97
N ARG A 95 15.25 22.31 1.20
CA ARG A 95 14.81 21.22 0.30
C ARG A 95 13.32 21.00 0.36
N PHE A 96 12.80 20.34 -0.67
CA PHE A 96 11.41 19.90 -0.68
C PHE A 96 11.16 18.78 0.34
N VAL A 97 10.05 18.93 1.07
CA VAL A 97 9.50 17.89 1.93
C VAL A 97 8.13 17.50 1.38
N LEU A 98 7.97 16.21 1.09
CA LEU A 98 6.79 15.60 0.47
C LEU A 98 6.21 14.55 1.41
N PRO A 99 4.90 14.22 1.32
CA PRO A 99 4.40 12.97 1.90
C PRO A 99 5.12 11.77 1.31
N GLY A 100 5.26 10.71 2.10
CA GLY A 100 5.69 9.41 1.57
C GLY A 100 4.78 8.95 0.44
N PHE A 101 5.37 8.41 -0.63
CA PHE A 101 4.62 7.97 -1.80
C PHE A 101 3.76 6.75 -1.49
N ILE A 102 2.64 6.66 -2.18
CA ILE A 102 1.71 5.54 -2.15
C ILE A 102 1.68 4.91 -3.55
N ASP A 103 1.93 3.61 -3.66
CA ASP A 103 1.71 2.84 -4.89
C ASP A 103 0.37 2.09 -4.76
N ALA A 104 -0.59 2.44 -5.61
CA ALA A 104 -1.95 1.89 -5.53
C ALA A 104 -2.12 0.54 -6.26
N HIS A 105 -1.09 0.03 -6.93
CA HIS A 105 -1.13 -1.26 -7.61
C HIS A 105 0.26 -1.87 -7.71
N VAL A 106 0.54 -2.83 -6.85
CA VAL A 106 1.80 -3.57 -6.84
C VAL A 106 1.57 -4.99 -6.30
N HIS A 107 2.50 -5.90 -6.57
CA HIS A 107 2.45 -7.28 -6.10
C HIS A 107 3.71 -7.63 -5.30
N PRO A 108 3.83 -7.21 -4.03
CA PRO A 108 5.05 -7.37 -3.24
C PRO A 108 5.40 -8.84 -2.98
N SER A 109 4.40 -9.72 -2.96
CA SER A 109 4.55 -11.16 -2.73
C SER A 109 4.71 -12.00 -4.01
N ILE A 110 4.86 -11.37 -5.18
CA ILE A 110 5.14 -12.05 -6.46
C ILE A 110 6.58 -11.70 -6.92
N PRO A 111 7.63 -12.13 -6.18
CA PRO A 111 9.02 -11.73 -6.48
C PRO A 111 9.65 -12.47 -7.65
N LEU A 112 8.93 -13.44 -8.22
CA LEU A 112 9.33 -14.26 -9.36
C LEU A 112 8.17 -14.35 -10.36
N GLY A 113 8.45 -14.67 -11.61
CA GLY A 113 7.41 -14.97 -12.59
C GLY A 113 6.55 -16.19 -12.18
N PHE A 114 5.30 -16.25 -12.60
CA PHE A 114 4.32 -17.25 -12.14
C PHE A 114 4.78 -18.71 -12.32
N THR A 115 5.44 -19.03 -13.44
CA THR A 115 6.01 -20.39 -13.67
C THR A 115 7.05 -20.74 -12.61
N ALA A 116 7.98 -19.82 -12.32
CA ALA A 116 8.99 -20.04 -11.31
C ALA A 116 8.39 -20.14 -9.90
N LEU A 117 7.34 -19.34 -9.60
CA LEU A 117 6.63 -19.43 -8.32
C LEU A 117 5.95 -20.78 -8.07
N ARG A 118 5.47 -21.45 -9.12
CA ARG A 118 4.90 -22.80 -9.00
C ARG A 118 5.90 -23.83 -8.49
N GLU A 119 7.15 -23.70 -8.89
CA GLU A 119 8.24 -24.64 -8.62
C GLU A 119 9.12 -24.24 -7.42
N THR A 120 9.04 -22.98 -7.00
CA THR A 120 9.88 -22.43 -5.93
C THR A 120 9.34 -22.80 -4.55
N ASP A 121 10.25 -23.00 -3.61
CA ASP A 121 9.92 -23.10 -2.17
C ASP A 121 9.21 -21.82 -1.70
N PRO A 122 8.03 -21.93 -1.04
CA PRO A 122 7.28 -20.76 -0.58
C PRO A 122 8.05 -19.86 0.40
N ASN A 123 8.94 -20.43 1.23
CA ASN A 123 9.75 -19.64 2.17
C ASN A 123 10.81 -18.82 1.42
N TYR A 124 11.39 -19.36 0.34
CA TYR A 124 12.28 -18.59 -0.52
C TYR A 124 11.55 -17.42 -1.17
N ALA A 125 10.35 -17.64 -1.69
CA ALA A 125 9.51 -16.57 -2.27
C ALA A 125 9.18 -15.50 -1.21
N ALA A 126 8.83 -15.90 0.02
CA ALA A 126 8.56 -14.97 1.13
C ALA A 126 9.79 -14.14 1.52
N ASN A 127 10.98 -14.76 1.59
CA ASN A 127 12.23 -14.03 1.86
C ASN A 127 12.57 -13.02 0.75
N ARG A 128 12.33 -13.39 -0.52
CA ARG A 128 12.48 -12.46 -1.64
C ARG A 128 11.49 -11.29 -1.55
N ALA A 129 10.23 -11.57 -1.18
CA ALA A 129 9.20 -10.54 -1.00
C ALA A 129 9.59 -9.52 0.09
N ALA A 130 10.22 -9.96 1.18
CA ALA A 130 10.73 -9.08 2.22
C ALA A 130 11.84 -8.14 1.71
N ILE A 131 12.76 -8.65 0.88
CA ILE A 131 13.82 -7.84 0.25
C ILE A 131 13.21 -6.78 -0.67
N GLU A 132 12.23 -7.15 -1.51
CA GLU A 132 11.58 -6.22 -2.42
C GLU A 132 10.74 -5.16 -1.68
N ALA A 133 10.05 -5.56 -0.60
CA ALA A 133 9.31 -4.61 0.24
C ALA A 133 10.23 -3.55 0.86
N ARG A 134 11.40 -3.96 1.38
CA ARG A 134 12.40 -3.01 1.88
C ARG A 134 12.89 -2.08 0.76
N ALA A 135 13.15 -2.62 -0.42
CA ALA A 135 13.58 -1.83 -1.58
C ALA A 135 12.51 -0.82 -2.03
N MET A 136 11.21 -1.16 -1.96
CA MET A 136 10.10 -0.22 -2.21
C MET A 136 10.13 0.95 -1.23
N LEU A 137 10.34 0.67 0.08
CA LEU A 137 10.47 1.72 1.08
C LEU A 137 11.68 2.62 0.82
N GLN A 138 12.82 2.06 0.41
CA GLN A 138 14.02 2.82 0.05
C GLN A 138 13.83 3.68 -1.22
N ARG A 139 12.86 3.37 -2.07
CA ARG A 139 12.43 4.20 -3.19
C ARG A 139 11.41 5.28 -2.80
N GLY A 140 11.08 5.42 -1.50
CA GLY A 140 10.17 6.44 -0.98
C GLY A 140 8.70 6.02 -0.93
N PHE A 141 8.36 4.80 -1.33
CA PHE A 141 7.01 4.28 -1.19
C PHE A 141 6.78 3.81 0.24
N THR A 142 6.23 4.68 1.08
CA THR A 142 5.94 4.38 2.48
C THR A 142 4.67 3.55 2.66
N THR A 143 3.83 3.50 1.64
CA THR A 143 2.57 2.75 1.61
C THR A 143 2.37 2.11 0.24
N ILE A 144 1.85 0.89 0.20
CA ILE A 144 1.49 0.17 -1.02
C ILE A 144 0.13 -0.50 -0.88
N ARG A 145 -0.60 -0.59 -1.99
CA ARG A 145 -1.79 -1.42 -2.13
C ARG A 145 -1.42 -2.68 -2.91
N ASP A 146 -1.41 -3.81 -2.23
CA ASP A 146 -1.21 -5.11 -2.86
C ASP A 146 -2.48 -5.54 -3.60
N MET A 147 -2.33 -5.88 -4.88
CA MET A 147 -3.42 -6.20 -5.78
C MET A 147 -3.44 -7.68 -6.19
N GLY A 148 -2.88 -8.53 -5.34
CA GLY A 148 -2.94 -9.99 -5.49
C GLY A 148 -1.69 -10.67 -4.96
N GLY A 149 -1.90 -11.66 -4.11
CA GLY A 149 -0.85 -12.50 -3.56
C GLY A 149 -0.89 -12.65 -2.03
N PRO A 150 -0.10 -13.56 -1.46
CA PRO A 150 -0.12 -13.90 -0.04
C PRO A 150 0.70 -12.91 0.81
N SER A 151 0.29 -11.62 0.85
CA SER A 151 1.05 -10.56 1.53
C SER A 151 0.69 -10.37 3.02
N PHE A 152 -0.25 -11.12 3.59
CA PHE A 152 -0.69 -10.96 4.98
C PHE A 152 0.46 -11.16 5.99
N GLY A 153 1.27 -12.21 5.84
CA GLY A 153 2.42 -12.46 6.70
C GLY A 153 3.52 -11.42 6.53
N LEU A 154 3.78 -10.96 5.30
CA LEU A 154 4.72 -9.86 5.04
C LEU A 154 4.27 -8.57 5.73
N LYS A 155 2.98 -8.23 5.60
CA LYS A 155 2.38 -7.09 6.30
C LYS A 155 2.56 -7.19 7.80
N GLN A 156 2.24 -8.35 8.39
CA GLN A 156 2.36 -8.57 9.83
C GLN A 156 3.81 -8.36 10.30
N ALA A 157 4.78 -8.96 9.63
CA ALA A 157 6.20 -8.82 9.98
C ALA A 157 6.70 -7.37 9.90
N ILE A 158 6.21 -6.59 8.92
CA ILE A 158 6.53 -5.16 8.81
C ILE A 158 5.87 -4.36 9.93
N ASP A 159 4.59 -4.62 10.25
CA ASP A 159 3.84 -3.89 11.28
C ASP A 159 4.39 -4.17 12.68
N GLU A 160 4.85 -5.38 12.95
CA GLU A 160 5.55 -5.77 14.19
C GLU A 160 6.99 -5.23 14.26
N GLY A 161 7.52 -4.67 13.16
CA GLY A 161 8.88 -4.13 13.09
C GLY A 161 9.98 -5.19 12.99
N LEU A 162 9.65 -6.43 12.64
CA LEU A 162 10.62 -7.50 12.42
C LEU A 162 11.45 -7.28 11.16
N ILE A 163 10.84 -6.67 10.14
CA ILE A 163 11.49 -6.29 8.89
C ILE A 163 11.08 -4.87 8.49
N GLU A 164 11.97 -4.18 7.78
CA GLU A 164 11.66 -2.88 7.19
C GLU A 164 10.83 -3.04 5.91
N GLY A 165 9.82 -2.20 5.74
CA GLY A 165 8.99 -2.16 4.52
C GLY A 165 7.91 -1.10 4.59
N PRO A 166 7.14 -0.91 3.51
CA PRO A 166 6.01 0.02 3.48
C PRO A 166 4.83 -0.50 4.31
N ARG A 167 3.85 0.37 4.59
CA ARG A 167 2.52 -0.08 4.99
C ARG A 167 1.90 -0.88 3.85
N ILE A 168 1.24 -1.99 4.14
CA ILE A 168 0.60 -2.82 3.11
C ILE A 168 -0.92 -2.84 3.31
N PHE A 169 -1.66 -2.50 2.25
CA PHE A 169 -3.10 -2.72 2.13
C PHE A 169 -3.31 -4.01 1.32
N PRO A 170 -3.47 -5.17 1.96
CA PRO A 170 -3.52 -6.44 1.27
C PRO A 170 -4.89 -6.71 0.65
N SER A 171 -4.93 -7.30 -0.54
CA SER A 171 -6.15 -7.89 -1.13
C SER A 171 -6.27 -9.40 -0.88
N GLY A 172 -5.15 -10.04 -0.60
CA GLY A 172 -5.04 -11.49 -0.64
C GLY A 172 -5.06 -12.04 -2.08
N ALA A 173 -5.54 -13.25 -2.25
CA ALA A 173 -5.60 -13.92 -3.55
C ALA A 173 -6.46 -13.13 -4.56
N MET A 174 -6.02 -13.03 -5.81
CA MET A 174 -6.85 -12.52 -6.90
C MET A 174 -7.97 -13.49 -7.20
N ILE A 175 -9.22 -13.05 -7.07
CA ILE A 175 -10.40 -13.87 -7.35
C ILE A 175 -10.64 -13.88 -8.85
N SER A 176 -10.76 -15.07 -9.45
CA SER A 176 -10.92 -15.27 -10.89
C SER A 176 -11.85 -16.46 -11.17
N GLN A 177 -12.46 -16.46 -12.34
CA GLN A 177 -13.20 -17.61 -12.84
C GLN A 177 -12.26 -18.67 -13.42
N THR A 178 -12.76 -19.88 -13.66
CA THR A 178 -12.09 -20.90 -14.49
C THR A 178 -11.73 -20.32 -15.86
N SER A 179 -10.51 -20.55 -16.32
CA SER A 179 -9.92 -19.94 -17.53
C SER A 179 -9.85 -18.42 -17.52
N GLY A 180 -9.96 -17.78 -16.34
CA GLY A 180 -9.80 -16.34 -16.20
C GLY A 180 -8.36 -15.93 -15.96
N HIS A 181 -8.13 -14.60 -15.82
CA HIS A 181 -6.81 -14.01 -15.68
C HIS A 181 -6.01 -14.53 -14.46
N GLY A 182 -6.69 -14.92 -13.39
CA GLY A 182 -6.07 -15.52 -12.19
C GLY A 182 -6.02 -17.06 -12.20
N ASP A 183 -6.39 -17.71 -13.28
CA ASP A 183 -6.23 -19.15 -13.45
C ASP A 183 -4.83 -19.47 -13.99
N PHE A 184 -3.91 -19.74 -13.08
CA PHE A 184 -2.49 -19.96 -13.39
C PHE A 184 -2.16 -21.41 -13.75
N ARG A 185 -3.15 -22.29 -13.99
CA ARG A 185 -2.91 -23.68 -14.37
C ARG A 185 -2.33 -23.75 -15.78
N SER A 186 -1.54 -24.82 -16.05
CA SER A 186 -1.10 -25.13 -17.40
C SER A 186 -2.26 -25.65 -18.26
N ARG A 187 -2.12 -25.57 -19.58
CA ARG A 187 -3.18 -25.98 -20.52
C ARG A 187 -3.50 -27.50 -20.44
N ASP A 188 -2.49 -28.26 -20.11
CA ASP A 188 -2.56 -29.72 -19.98
C ASP A 188 -2.89 -30.20 -18.55
N ALA A 189 -3.15 -29.24 -17.63
CA ALA A 189 -3.60 -29.58 -16.30
C ALA A 189 -4.98 -30.26 -16.35
N ASP A 190 -5.18 -31.26 -15.51
CA ASP A 190 -6.48 -31.91 -15.34
C ASP A 190 -7.58 -30.88 -14.99
N ALA A 191 -8.81 -31.22 -15.39
CA ALA A 191 -9.97 -30.44 -15.00
C ALA A 191 -10.03 -30.37 -13.47
N ARG A 192 -10.17 -29.17 -12.95
CA ARG A 192 -10.19 -28.90 -11.50
C ARG A 192 -11.42 -29.55 -10.86
N PRO A 193 -11.27 -30.53 -9.96
CA PRO A 193 -12.40 -30.98 -9.14
C PRO A 193 -12.88 -29.81 -8.30
N SER A 194 -14.17 -29.65 -8.09
CA SER A 194 -14.82 -28.48 -7.50
C SER A 194 -14.25 -28.02 -6.14
N ASN A 195 -13.51 -28.88 -5.45
CA ASN A 195 -12.99 -28.60 -4.10
C ASN A 195 -11.47 -28.78 -3.95
N THR A 196 -10.74 -28.97 -5.05
CA THR A 196 -9.27 -29.16 -4.96
C THR A 196 -8.56 -27.92 -5.50
N PRO A 197 -7.94 -27.10 -4.64
CA PRO A 197 -7.18 -25.94 -5.09
C PRO A 197 -5.91 -26.39 -5.83
N ASP A 198 -5.55 -25.66 -6.90
CA ASP A 198 -4.24 -25.76 -7.54
C ASP A 198 -3.12 -25.25 -6.59
N VAL A 199 -1.86 -25.56 -6.93
CA VAL A 199 -0.71 -25.12 -6.12
C VAL A 199 -0.65 -23.61 -5.95
N MET A 200 -1.02 -22.82 -6.96
CA MET A 200 -1.04 -21.34 -6.85
C MET A 200 -2.19 -20.86 -5.97
N GLU A 201 -3.35 -21.50 -6.02
CA GLU A 201 -4.47 -21.24 -5.11
C GLU A 201 -4.09 -21.60 -3.66
N SER A 202 -3.51 -22.79 -3.46
CA SER A 202 -3.08 -23.28 -2.13
C SER A 202 -2.04 -22.33 -1.48
N ARG A 203 -1.25 -21.62 -2.31
CA ARG A 203 -0.26 -20.63 -1.88
C ARG A 203 -0.82 -19.20 -1.78
N GLY A 204 -2.10 -18.98 -2.10
CA GLY A 204 -2.77 -17.70 -1.98
C GLY A 204 -2.47 -16.68 -3.09
N TYR A 205 -2.01 -17.12 -4.28
CA TYR A 205 -1.80 -16.23 -5.43
C TYR A 205 -3.09 -15.97 -6.22
N GLY A 206 -3.97 -16.97 -6.29
CA GLY A 206 -5.27 -16.88 -6.94
C GLY A 206 -6.34 -17.63 -6.14
N ALA A 207 -7.60 -17.33 -6.42
CA ALA A 207 -8.76 -18.07 -5.91
C ALA A 207 -9.76 -18.23 -7.05
N ILE A 208 -9.89 -19.46 -7.56
CA ILE A 208 -10.81 -19.76 -8.66
C ILE A 208 -12.20 -20.03 -8.10
N ALA A 209 -13.17 -19.22 -8.52
CA ALA A 209 -14.53 -19.24 -8.01
C ALA A 209 -15.53 -19.01 -9.15
N ASP A 210 -16.31 -20.03 -9.47
CA ASP A 210 -17.38 -19.96 -10.47
C ASP A 210 -18.74 -20.01 -9.79
N GLY A 211 -19.62 -19.10 -10.14
CA GLY A 211 -20.95 -18.94 -9.55
C GLY A 211 -20.94 -18.09 -8.26
N GLU A 212 -22.08 -17.50 -7.97
CA GLU A 212 -22.24 -16.55 -6.86
C GLU A 212 -21.79 -17.14 -5.50
N ALA A 213 -22.13 -18.40 -5.22
CA ALA A 213 -21.81 -19.05 -3.94
C ALA A 213 -20.28 -19.20 -3.75
N ALA A 214 -19.56 -19.59 -4.80
CA ALA A 214 -18.11 -19.73 -4.76
C ALA A 214 -17.43 -18.36 -4.64
N VAL A 215 -17.91 -17.35 -5.37
CA VAL A 215 -17.43 -15.96 -5.28
C VAL A 215 -17.62 -15.40 -3.87
N LEU A 216 -18.79 -15.59 -3.24
CA LEU A 216 -19.05 -15.19 -1.86
C LEU A 216 -18.06 -15.85 -0.89
N THR A 217 -17.79 -17.16 -1.08
CA THR A 217 -16.82 -17.89 -0.26
C THR A 217 -15.42 -17.31 -0.44
N ALA A 218 -14.96 -17.14 -1.69
CA ALA A 218 -13.64 -16.60 -1.99
C ALA A 218 -13.43 -15.20 -1.40
N VAL A 219 -14.40 -14.29 -1.54
CA VAL A 219 -14.34 -12.94 -0.95
C VAL A 219 -14.24 -13.00 0.58
N ARG A 220 -15.11 -13.80 1.22
CA ARG A 220 -15.14 -13.92 2.69
C ARG A 220 -13.86 -14.52 3.25
N GLU A 221 -13.21 -15.44 2.55
CA GLU A 221 -11.91 -15.99 2.94
C GLU A 221 -10.79 -14.93 2.90
N GLN A 222 -10.76 -14.05 1.88
CA GLN A 222 -9.81 -12.95 1.87
C GLN A 222 -10.07 -11.96 3.02
N LEU A 223 -11.34 -11.62 3.26
CA LEU A 223 -11.75 -10.75 4.38
C LEU A 223 -11.41 -11.36 5.74
N ARG A 224 -11.67 -12.66 5.94
CA ARG A 224 -11.27 -13.41 7.15
C ARG A 224 -9.76 -13.33 7.39
N SER A 225 -8.97 -13.35 6.33
CA SER A 225 -7.51 -13.25 6.39
C SER A 225 -7.00 -11.82 6.63
N GLY A 226 -7.87 -10.80 6.60
CA GLY A 226 -7.52 -9.40 6.88
C GLY A 226 -7.36 -8.54 5.64
N ALA A 227 -8.01 -8.87 4.52
CA ALA A 227 -7.98 -8.06 3.32
C ALA A 227 -8.56 -6.66 3.57
N SER A 228 -7.87 -5.64 3.06
CA SER A 228 -8.31 -4.23 3.11
C SER A 228 -9.28 -3.90 1.99
N GLN A 229 -9.13 -4.54 0.85
CA GLN A 229 -9.96 -4.48 -0.35
C GLN A 229 -9.96 -5.86 -1.02
N ILE A 230 -10.86 -6.06 -1.97
CA ILE A 230 -10.97 -7.30 -2.75
C ILE A 230 -10.50 -7.03 -4.17
N LYS A 231 -9.66 -7.93 -4.71
CA LYS A 231 -9.24 -7.92 -6.13
C LYS A 231 -9.95 -9.03 -6.90
N VAL A 232 -10.62 -8.65 -7.99
CA VAL A 232 -11.30 -9.59 -8.91
C VAL A 232 -10.75 -9.38 -10.33
N ALA A 233 -10.57 -10.45 -11.08
CA ALA A 233 -10.30 -10.41 -12.52
C ALA A 233 -11.62 -10.41 -13.29
N ALA A 234 -11.96 -9.29 -13.94
CA ALA A 234 -13.22 -9.13 -14.69
C ALA A 234 -13.02 -9.17 -16.22
N GLY A 235 -11.79 -9.32 -16.67
CA GLY A 235 -11.44 -9.42 -18.09
C GLY A 235 -10.12 -10.14 -18.30
N GLY A 236 -9.80 -10.46 -19.55
CA GLY A 236 -8.55 -11.09 -19.94
C GLY A 236 -7.33 -10.21 -19.65
N GLY A 237 -6.14 -10.81 -19.48
CA GLY A 237 -4.95 -10.14 -19.06
C GLY A 237 -3.68 -10.43 -19.84
N LEU A 238 -2.63 -9.62 -19.60
CA LEU A 238 -1.34 -9.75 -20.26
C LEU A 238 -0.51 -10.91 -19.69
N SER A 239 -0.45 -11.03 -18.38
CA SER A 239 0.43 -11.99 -17.69
C SER A 239 -0.10 -13.42 -17.67
N SER A 240 -1.36 -13.64 -18.02
CA SER A 240 -1.99 -14.94 -18.18
C SER A 240 -1.82 -15.50 -19.59
N MET A 241 -1.69 -16.82 -19.71
CA MET A 241 -1.36 -17.44 -21.00
C MET A 241 -2.58 -17.68 -21.87
N TYR A 242 -3.74 -18.00 -21.30
CA TYR A 242 -4.82 -18.66 -22.03
C TYR A 242 -6.09 -17.84 -22.19
N ASP A 243 -6.32 -16.83 -21.38
CA ASP A 243 -7.46 -15.93 -21.48
C ASP A 243 -7.22 -14.86 -22.58
N PRO A 244 -8.10 -14.73 -23.58
CA PRO A 244 -8.00 -13.66 -24.57
C PRO A 244 -8.19 -12.29 -23.91
N ILE A 245 -7.51 -11.25 -24.45
CA ILE A 245 -7.59 -9.88 -23.92
C ILE A 245 -9.00 -9.29 -23.98
N ASP A 246 -9.79 -9.72 -24.95
CA ASP A 246 -11.17 -9.29 -25.19
C ASP A 246 -12.21 -10.12 -24.43
N SER A 247 -11.78 -11.13 -23.67
CA SER A 247 -12.71 -11.91 -22.85
C SER A 247 -13.31 -11.05 -21.73
N VAL A 248 -14.62 -11.19 -21.54
CA VAL A 248 -15.33 -10.61 -20.40
C VAL A 248 -15.53 -11.71 -19.38
N GLN A 249 -14.94 -11.53 -18.22
CA GLN A 249 -14.94 -12.54 -17.16
C GLN A 249 -15.96 -12.17 -16.10
N TYR A 250 -16.57 -13.18 -15.51
CA TYR A 250 -17.70 -13.10 -14.59
C TYR A 250 -19.00 -12.54 -15.18
N LEU A 251 -20.09 -13.12 -14.76
CA LEU A 251 -21.44 -12.62 -14.98
C LEU A 251 -21.68 -11.39 -14.06
N ASP A 252 -22.70 -10.62 -14.41
CA ASP A 252 -23.14 -9.47 -13.58
C ASP A 252 -23.53 -9.88 -12.14
N SER A 253 -24.21 -11.03 -11.98
CA SER A 253 -24.61 -11.55 -10.68
C SER A 253 -23.42 -11.94 -9.80
N GLU A 254 -22.37 -12.51 -10.38
CA GLU A 254 -21.15 -12.89 -9.68
C GLU A 254 -20.36 -11.65 -9.20
N LEU A 255 -20.22 -10.63 -10.05
CA LEU A 255 -19.59 -9.37 -9.66
C LEU A 255 -20.40 -8.66 -8.57
N LYS A 256 -21.74 -8.65 -8.68
CA LYS A 256 -22.60 -8.10 -7.63
C LYS A 256 -22.48 -8.88 -6.31
N ALA A 257 -22.32 -10.19 -6.36
CA ALA A 257 -22.07 -11.01 -5.17
C ALA A 257 -20.76 -10.62 -4.49
N ALA A 258 -19.68 -10.43 -5.26
CA ALA A 258 -18.40 -9.96 -4.73
C ALA A 258 -18.52 -8.57 -4.09
N VAL A 259 -19.16 -7.62 -4.80
CA VAL A 259 -19.36 -6.24 -4.32
C VAL A 259 -20.20 -6.25 -3.04
N ARG A 260 -21.29 -7.03 -2.99
CA ARG A 260 -22.14 -7.13 -1.80
C ARG A 260 -21.38 -7.68 -0.60
N ALA A 261 -20.63 -8.76 -0.77
CA ALA A 261 -19.85 -9.35 0.31
C ALA A 261 -18.77 -8.37 0.86
N ALA A 262 -18.10 -7.62 -0.01
CA ALA A 262 -17.16 -6.59 0.40
C ALA A 262 -17.85 -5.43 1.13
N ALA A 263 -18.99 -4.96 0.62
CA ALA A 263 -19.77 -3.88 1.22
C ALA A 263 -20.31 -4.24 2.61
N ASP A 264 -20.74 -5.48 2.82
CA ASP A 264 -21.20 -5.98 4.14
C ASP A 264 -20.07 -5.94 5.20
N TRP A 265 -18.79 -5.90 4.76
CA TRP A 265 -17.62 -5.71 5.61
C TRP A 265 -17.12 -4.25 5.64
N GLY A 266 -17.81 -3.34 4.94
CA GLY A 266 -17.47 -1.92 4.87
C GLY A 266 -16.21 -1.63 4.04
N THR A 267 -15.91 -2.47 3.03
CA THR A 267 -14.82 -2.29 2.08
C THR A 267 -15.29 -2.36 0.63
N TYR A 268 -14.38 -2.42 -0.31
CA TYR A 268 -14.67 -2.30 -1.73
C TYR A 268 -14.00 -3.38 -2.59
N VAL A 269 -14.50 -3.49 -3.82
CA VAL A 269 -13.93 -4.34 -4.88
C VAL A 269 -13.18 -3.46 -5.87
N ALA A 270 -11.98 -3.91 -6.27
CA ALA A 270 -11.20 -3.43 -7.40
C ALA A 270 -11.10 -4.53 -8.46
N VAL A 271 -11.15 -4.17 -9.73
CA VAL A 271 -11.11 -5.16 -10.83
C VAL A 271 -10.00 -4.91 -11.83
N HIS A 272 -9.40 -6.01 -12.30
CA HIS A 272 -8.59 -6.06 -13.50
C HIS A 272 -9.52 -6.10 -14.73
N ALA A 273 -9.43 -5.12 -15.62
CA ALA A 273 -10.18 -5.10 -16.88
C ALA A 273 -9.54 -4.15 -17.89
N TYR A 274 -9.52 -4.55 -19.17
CA TYR A 274 -9.00 -3.71 -20.25
C TYR A 274 -10.11 -3.15 -21.14
N THR A 275 -11.16 -3.93 -21.41
CA THR A 275 -12.15 -3.64 -22.44
C THR A 275 -13.37 -2.87 -21.94
N PRO A 276 -14.05 -2.07 -22.77
CA PRO A 276 -15.22 -1.30 -22.36
C PRO A 276 -16.34 -2.17 -21.75
N THR A 277 -16.60 -3.34 -22.33
CA THR A 277 -17.67 -4.24 -21.86
C THR A 277 -17.39 -4.76 -20.44
N ALA A 278 -16.15 -5.22 -20.17
CA ALA A 278 -15.75 -5.70 -18.85
C ALA A 278 -15.78 -4.57 -17.81
N ILE A 279 -15.30 -3.38 -18.18
CA ILE A 279 -15.28 -2.20 -17.31
C ILE A 279 -16.69 -1.73 -16.98
N ARG A 280 -17.55 -1.58 -18.00
CA ARG A 280 -18.95 -1.14 -17.82
C ARG A 280 -19.70 -2.08 -16.88
N ARG A 281 -19.65 -3.39 -17.12
CA ARG A 281 -20.25 -4.41 -16.24
C ARG A 281 -19.78 -4.27 -14.80
N SER A 282 -18.47 -4.07 -14.60
CA SER A 282 -17.88 -3.91 -13.28
C SER A 282 -18.35 -2.64 -12.56
N VAL A 283 -18.41 -1.51 -13.26
CA VAL A 283 -18.89 -0.23 -12.73
C VAL A 283 -20.38 -0.31 -12.36
N GLU A 284 -21.20 -0.93 -13.21
CA GLU A 284 -22.62 -1.15 -12.98
C GLU A 284 -22.89 -2.12 -11.81
N ALA A 285 -21.99 -3.08 -11.59
CA ALA A 285 -22.02 -3.96 -10.40
C ALA A 285 -21.65 -3.23 -9.09
N GLY A 286 -21.03 -2.05 -9.16
CA GLY A 286 -20.70 -1.23 -7.97
C GLY A 286 -19.22 -1.25 -7.56
N VAL A 287 -18.33 -1.72 -8.43
CA VAL A 287 -16.86 -1.68 -8.24
C VAL A 287 -16.38 -0.24 -8.04
N LYS A 288 -15.33 -0.03 -7.24
CA LYS A 288 -14.81 1.30 -6.89
C LYS A 288 -13.44 1.64 -7.50
N SER A 289 -12.73 0.66 -8.03
CA SER A 289 -11.43 0.87 -8.68
C SER A 289 -11.31 -0.03 -9.90
N ILE A 290 -10.97 0.56 -11.04
CA ILE A 290 -10.64 -0.16 -12.28
C ILE A 290 -9.12 -0.11 -12.44
N GLU A 291 -8.51 -1.26 -12.54
CA GLU A 291 -7.10 -1.43 -12.79
C GLU A 291 -6.88 -1.61 -14.29
N HIS A 292 -5.87 -0.94 -14.84
CA HIS A 292 -5.47 -0.95 -16.26
C HIS A 292 -6.35 -0.11 -17.18
N ALA A 293 -7.48 -0.62 -17.67
CA ALA A 293 -8.45 0.05 -18.56
C ALA A 293 -7.90 0.55 -19.91
N HIS A 294 -6.76 0.09 -20.39
CA HIS A 294 -6.04 0.67 -21.55
C HIS A 294 -6.87 0.67 -22.86
N LEU A 295 -7.83 -0.23 -23.02
CA LEU A 295 -8.68 -0.34 -24.21
C LEU A 295 -10.04 0.33 -24.05
N ILE A 296 -10.24 1.15 -23.03
CA ILE A 296 -11.50 1.82 -22.71
C ILE A 296 -11.97 2.73 -23.85
N ASP A 297 -13.28 2.84 -24.04
CA ASP A 297 -13.91 3.81 -24.93
C ASP A 297 -14.38 5.08 -24.20
N ASP A 298 -14.79 6.09 -24.97
CA ASP A 298 -15.24 7.38 -24.48
C ASP A 298 -16.45 7.26 -23.53
N GLY A 299 -17.49 6.53 -23.93
CA GLY A 299 -18.72 6.38 -23.14
C GLY A 299 -18.48 5.65 -21.81
N THR A 300 -17.56 4.69 -21.78
CA THR A 300 -17.21 3.96 -20.56
C THR A 300 -16.34 4.81 -19.64
N MET A 301 -15.42 5.64 -20.18
CA MET A 301 -14.65 6.57 -19.35
C MET A 301 -15.54 7.63 -18.71
N LYS A 302 -16.53 8.15 -19.47
CA LYS A 302 -17.55 9.05 -18.93
C LYS A 302 -18.31 8.42 -17.77
N LEU A 303 -18.73 7.15 -17.90
CA LEU A 303 -19.39 6.40 -16.83
C LEU A 303 -18.50 6.26 -15.57
N ILE A 304 -17.21 6.01 -15.72
CA ILE A 304 -16.23 5.99 -14.60
C ILE A 304 -16.24 7.34 -13.87
N GLY A 305 -16.19 8.45 -14.59
CA GLY A 305 -16.24 9.80 -14.01
C GLY A 305 -17.55 10.07 -13.27
N GLU A 306 -18.71 9.80 -13.90
CA GLU A 306 -20.05 10.00 -13.32
C GLU A 306 -20.28 9.16 -12.04
N ARG A 307 -19.73 7.95 -11.98
CA ARG A 307 -19.83 7.04 -10.83
C ARG A 307 -18.72 7.23 -9.81
N SER A 308 -17.82 8.21 -10.05
CA SER A 308 -16.68 8.50 -9.16
C SER A 308 -15.82 7.26 -8.85
N VAL A 309 -15.62 6.39 -9.84
CA VAL A 309 -14.75 5.22 -9.74
C VAL A 309 -13.30 5.65 -9.98
N PHE A 310 -12.36 5.08 -9.24
CA PHE A 310 -10.94 5.33 -9.46
C PHE A 310 -10.41 4.54 -10.67
N LEU A 311 -9.45 5.12 -11.36
CA LEU A 311 -8.70 4.49 -12.43
C LEU A 311 -7.23 4.35 -12.02
N SER A 312 -6.69 3.14 -12.02
CA SER A 312 -5.29 2.86 -11.69
C SER A 312 -4.54 2.31 -12.93
N PRO A 313 -4.05 3.19 -13.80
CA PRO A 313 -3.30 2.81 -14.99
C PRO A 313 -1.81 2.68 -14.70
N GLN A 314 -1.08 1.99 -15.59
CA GLN A 314 0.37 1.80 -15.53
C GLN A 314 0.99 2.41 -16.79
N ALA A 315 1.58 3.59 -16.67
CA ALA A 315 2.11 4.33 -17.80
C ALA A 315 3.48 3.80 -18.26
N TYR A 316 4.38 3.47 -17.33
CA TYR A 316 5.72 3.05 -17.68
C TYR A 316 5.77 1.68 -18.36
N VAL A 317 5.08 0.69 -17.79
CA VAL A 317 5.09 -0.68 -18.32
C VAL A 317 4.55 -0.72 -19.76
N PHE A 318 3.45 -0.04 -20.02
CA PHE A 318 2.80 -0.03 -21.35
C PHE A 318 3.26 1.12 -22.26
N GLY A 319 4.03 2.08 -21.74
CA GLY A 319 4.58 3.23 -22.50
C GLY A 319 5.91 2.98 -23.16
N GLY A 320 6.39 1.73 -23.24
CA GLY A 320 7.63 1.39 -23.94
C GLY A 320 8.80 0.98 -23.04
N ALA A 321 8.54 0.54 -21.80
CA ALA A 321 9.58 0.00 -20.90
C ALA A 321 10.33 -1.18 -21.54
N PHE A 322 9.66 -1.95 -22.38
CA PHE A 322 10.20 -3.02 -23.20
C PHE A 322 9.34 -3.20 -24.47
N PRO A 323 9.89 -3.84 -25.53
CA PRO A 323 9.13 -4.11 -26.73
C PRO A 323 7.91 -4.99 -26.42
N MET A 324 6.73 -4.47 -26.68
CA MET A 324 5.46 -5.19 -26.52
C MET A 324 5.10 -5.92 -27.81
N THR A 325 4.71 -7.18 -27.69
CA THR A 325 4.20 -8.01 -28.79
C THR A 325 2.85 -8.63 -28.42
N GLY A 326 2.11 -9.14 -29.38
CA GLY A 326 0.83 -9.83 -29.13
C GLY A 326 -0.13 -9.01 -28.26
N LYS A 327 -0.61 -9.58 -27.18
CA LYS A 327 -1.54 -8.94 -26.23
C LYS A 327 -1.02 -7.59 -25.71
N GLY A 328 0.27 -7.51 -25.40
CA GLY A 328 0.89 -6.29 -24.86
C GLY A 328 0.89 -5.14 -25.85
N ALA A 329 1.17 -5.40 -27.13
CA ALA A 329 1.10 -4.39 -28.18
C ALA A 329 -0.31 -3.84 -28.35
N ALA A 330 -1.33 -4.71 -28.35
CA ALA A 330 -2.72 -4.30 -28.42
C ALA A 330 -3.12 -3.39 -27.25
N ILE A 331 -2.72 -3.73 -26.03
CA ILE A 331 -2.98 -2.92 -24.82
C ILE A 331 -2.28 -1.57 -24.91
N ALA A 332 -1.01 -1.54 -25.31
CA ALA A 332 -0.19 -0.32 -25.39
C ALA A 332 -0.79 0.74 -26.34
N THR A 333 -1.47 0.31 -27.41
CA THR A 333 -2.13 1.24 -28.36
C THR A 333 -3.21 2.10 -27.71
N GLY A 334 -3.82 1.66 -26.62
CA GLY A 334 -4.90 2.35 -25.93
C GLY A 334 -4.44 3.35 -24.87
N LEU A 335 -3.16 3.30 -24.44
CA LEU A 335 -2.64 4.06 -23.30
C LEU A 335 -2.86 5.58 -23.47
N ASP A 336 -2.43 6.15 -24.57
CA ASP A 336 -2.54 7.59 -24.81
C ASP A 336 -4.01 8.06 -24.81
N ARG A 337 -4.88 7.34 -25.51
CA ARG A 337 -6.33 7.64 -25.54
C ARG A 337 -6.95 7.56 -24.16
N MET A 338 -6.67 6.50 -23.41
CA MET A 338 -7.18 6.30 -22.05
C MET A 338 -6.80 7.46 -21.13
N MET A 339 -5.52 7.88 -21.11
CA MET A 339 -5.06 8.98 -20.26
C MET A 339 -5.70 10.32 -20.64
N LYS A 340 -5.86 10.60 -21.95
CA LYS A 340 -6.55 11.80 -22.44
C LYS A 340 -8.03 11.81 -22.03
N LEU A 341 -8.73 10.69 -22.18
CA LEU A 341 -10.12 10.56 -21.74
C LEU A 341 -10.28 10.69 -20.23
N ALA A 342 -9.38 10.10 -19.44
CA ALA A 342 -9.40 10.25 -18.00
C ALA A 342 -9.28 11.72 -17.57
N LYS A 343 -8.43 12.49 -18.24
CA LYS A 343 -8.30 13.94 -18.03
C LYS A 343 -9.54 14.71 -18.47
N GLN A 344 -10.09 14.39 -19.65
CA GLN A 344 -11.30 15.02 -20.21
C GLN A 344 -12.51 14.88 -19.27
N TYR A 345 -12.70 13.71 -18.68
CA TYR A 345 -13.83 13.43 -17.78
C TYR A 345 -13.49 13.62 -16.29
N ASN A 346 -12.33 14.24 -15.98
CA ASN A 346 -11.88 14.52 -14.62
C ASN A 346 -11.94 13.28 -13.71
N VAL A 347 -11.54 12.14 -14.25
CA VAL A 347 -11.48 10.88 -13.51
C VAL A 347 -10.36 10.92 -12.48
N ARG A 348 -10.59 10.39 -11.28
CA ARG A 348 -9.56 10.24 -10.26
C ARG A 348 -8.57 9.16 -10.66
N VAL A 349 -7.39 9.59 -11.13
CA VAL A 349 -6.32 8.70 -11.57
C VAL A 349 -5.38 8.41 -10.40
N ALA A 350 -5.31 7.16 -10.00
CA ALA A 350 -4.40 6.67 -8.99
C ALA A 350 -3.00 6.42 -9.58
N PHE A 351 -1.96 6.55 -8.76
CA PHE A 351 -0.60 6.17 -9.12
C PHE A 351 -0.41 4.68 -8.76
N GLY A 352 -0.32 3.83 -9.76
CA GLY A 352 -0.08 2.40 -9.62
C GLY A 352 0.94 1.94 -10.65
N THR A 353 1.81 0.99 -10.29
CA THR A 353 2.95 0.58 -11.13
C THR A 353 2.83 -0.83 -11.70
N ASP A 354 2.11 -1.71 -11.01
CA ASP A 354 1.97 -3.14 -11.36
C ASP A 354 3.32 -3.88 -11.48
N VAL A 355 4.29 -3.49 -10.63
CA VAL A 355 5.61 -4.15 -10.63
C VAL A 355 5.54 -5.48 -9.87
N PHE A 356 6.08 -6.52 -10.51
CA PHE A 356 6.19 -7.87 -9.97
C PHE A 356 7.20 -8.71 -10.78
N GLY A 357 7.50 -9.92 -10.33
CA GLY A 357 8.10 -10.98 -11.13
C GLY A 357 9.63 -11.02 -11.17
N ALA A 358 10.34 -9.92 -10.97
CA ALA A 358 11.79 -9.90 -10.94
C ALA A 358 12.35 -8.60 -10.31
N PRO A 359 13.55 -8.63 -9.68
CA PRO A 359 14.14 -7.45 -9.05
C PRO A 359 14.27 -6.25 -10.00
N ARG A 360 14.65 -6.49 -11.27
CA ARG A 360 14.74 -5.43 -12.27
C ARG A 360 13.39 -4.75 -12.51
N VAL A 361 12.29 -5.50 -12.52
CA VAL A 361 10.94 -4.97 -12.74
C VAL A 361 10.51 -4.13 -11.54
N TYR A 362 10.79 -4.56 -10.31
CA TYR A 362 10.53 -3.75 -9.13
C TYR A 362 11.28 -2.40 -9.17
N GLY A 363 12.48 -2.35 -9.74
CA GLY A 363 13.23 -1.11 -9.98
C GLY A 363 12.52 -0.11 -10.89
N TRP A 364 11.55 -0.54 -11.70
CA TRP A 364 10.75 0.35 -12.55
C TRP A 364 9.73 1.20 -11.79
N GLN A 365 9.46 0.89 -10.53
CA GLN A 365 8.47 1.59 -9.70
C GLN A 365 8.63 3.13 -9.77
N SER A 366 9.85 3.64 -9.63
CA SER A 366 10.13 5.07 -9.71
C SER A 366 10.03 5.65 -11.13
N LYS A 367 10.12 4.81 -12.18
CA LYS A 367 10.03 5.26 -13.57
C LYS A 367 8.63 5.72 -13.98
N GLU A 368 7.62 5.28 -13.23
CA GLU A 368 6.23 5.70 -13.42
C GLU A 368 6.05 7.21 -13.29
N PHE A 369 6.84 7.91 -12.46
CA PHE A 369 6.79 9.37 -12.33
C PHE A 369 7.07 10.07 -13.67
N GLY A 370 8.16 9.74 -14.33
CA GLY A 370 8.52 10.34 -15.60
C GLY A 370 7.65 9.93 -16.78
N ALA A 371 7.13 8.69 -16.75
CA ALA A 371 6.23 8.19 -17.79
C ALA A 371 4.91 8.98 -17.85
N ARG A 372 4.38 9.41 -16.70
CA ARG A 372 3.13 10.18 -16.61
C ARG A 372 3.22 11.62 -17.10
N LEU A 373 4.44 12.19 -17.20
CA LEU A 373 4.64 13.57 -17.66
C LEU A 373 4.11 13.84 -19.08
N GLN A 374 3.84 12.78 -19.86
CA GLN A 374 3.21 12.92 -21.17
C GLN A 374 1.78 13.50 -21.08
N TRP A 375 1.07 13.27 -19.97
CA TRP A 375 -0.35 13.64 -19.82
C TRP A 375 -0.62 14.56 -18.65
N PHE A 376 0.20 14.51 -17.59
CA PHE A 376 -0.04 15.20 -16.33
C PHE A 376 1.12 16.13 -15.97
N THR A 377 0.80 17.21 -15.29
CA THR A 377 1.82 18.10 -14.69
C THR A 377 2.50 17.43 -13.49
N PRO A 378 3.70 17.87 -13.11
CA PRO A 378 4.35 17.38 -11.89
C PRO A 378 3.47 17.42 -10.64
N LEU A 379 2.71 18.51 -10.46
CA LEU A 379 1.79 18.66 -9.33
C LEU A 379 0.66 17.61 -9.35
N GLU A 380 0.04 17.36 -10.52
CA GLU A 380 -0.98 16.34 -10.66
C GLU A 380 -0.42 14.94 -10.34
N ILE A 381 0.80 14.62 -10.80
CA ILE A 381 1.44 13.33 -10.56
C ILE A 381 1.79 13.14 -9.07
N LEU A 382 2.30 14.18 -8.41
CA LEU A 382 2.56 14.13 -6.97
C LEU A 382 1.28 13.90 -6.17
N ARG A 383 0.16 14.55 -6.56
CA ARG A 383 -1.16 14.28 -5.94
C ARG A 383 -1.62 12.83 -6.17
N GLN A 384 -1.43 12.29 -7.38
CA GLN A 384 -1.74 10.90 -7.69
C GLN A 384 -0.96 9.93 -6.77
N ALA A 385 0.34 10.18 -6.57
CA ALA A 385 1.21 9.35 -5.73
C ALA A 385 1.04 9.59 -4.22
N THR A 386 0.20 10.53 -3.79
CA THR A 386 0.01 10.91 -2.38
C THR A 386 -1.47 10.99 -2.03
N SER A 387 -2.09 12.16 -2.04
CA SER A 387 -3.46 12.39 -1.55
C SER A 387 -4.53 11.63 -2.32
N ILE A 388 -4.46 11.54 -3.66
CA ILE A 388 -5.45 10.78 -4.46
C ILE A 388 -5.39 9.28 -4.15
N ASN A 389 -4.18 8.72 -4.03
CA ASN A 389 -4.01 7.34 -3.60
C ASN A 389 -4.51 7.12 -2.16
N ALA A 390 -4.29 8.08 -1.26
CA ALA A 390 -4.81 8.00 0.10
C ALA A 390 -6.34 7.99 0.15
N GLU A 391 -7.01 8.79 -0.71
CA GLU A 391 -8.47 8.75 -0.89
C GLU A 391 -8.96 7.38 -1.36
N LEU A 392 -8.25 6.76 -2.32
CA LEU A 392 -8.56 5.40 -2.76
C LEU A 392 -8.42 4.38 -1.61
N LEU A 393 -7.33 4.44 -0.85
CA LEU A 393 -7.11 3.55 0.28
C LEU A 393 -8.15 3.75 1.41
N ALA A 394 -8.64 4.97 1.60
CA ALA A 394 -9.68 5.29 2.58
C ALA A 394 -11.01 4.58 2.29
N LEU A 395 -11.27 4.13 1.05
CA LEU A 395 -12.44 3.31 0.71
C LEU A 395 -12.47 1.95 1.42
N SER A 396 -11.34 1.52 2.00
CA SER A 396 -11.30 0.33 2.88
C SER A 396 -12.10 0.52 4.17
N GLY A 397 -12.52 1.74 4.51
CA GLY A 397 -13.38 2.02 5.65
C GLY A 397 -12.91 1.37 6.95
N PRO A 398 -13.75 0.57 7.63
CA PRO A 398 -13.34 -0.15 8.84
C PRO A 398 -12.26 -1.22 8.62
N ARG A 399 -11.98 -1.59 7.39
CA ARG A 399 -10.91 -2.55 7.01
C ARG A 399 -9.59 -1.87 6.70
N ASN A 400 -9.51 -0.54 6.84
CA ASN A 400 -8.25 0.20 6.76
C ASN A 400 -7.36 -0.15 7.96
N PRO A 401 -6.22 -0.85 7.76
CA PRO A 401 -5.37 -1.29 8.87
C PRO A 401 -4.59 -0.14 9.51
N TYR A 402 -4.59 1.04 8.89
CA TYR A 402 -3.86 2.22 9.33
C TYR A 402 -4.77 3.45 9.53
N GLY A 403 -6.05 3.22 9.79
CA GLY A 403 -7.08 4.26 9.95
C GLY A 403 -6.91 5.20 11.14
N GLY A 404 -5.85 5.03 11.95
CA GLY A 404 -5.57 5.88 13.11
C GLY A 404 -5.10 7.31 12.78
N ALA A 405 -4.77 7.62 11.51
CA ALA A 405 -4.38 8.94 11.01
C ALA A 405 -4.47 9.00 9.49
N ALA A 406 -4.45 10.20 8.91
CA ALA A 406 -4.43 10.41 7.47
C ALA A 406 -3.08 9.96 6.85
N LEU A 407 -3.13 9.43 5.63
CA LEU A 407 -1.99 9.08 4.78
C LEU A 407 -1.88 10.05 3.61
N GLY A 408 -0.71 10.14 3.00
CA GLY A 408 -0.48 10.90 1.76
C GLY A 408 -0.60 12.41 1.89
N VAL A 409 -0.60 12.93 3.12
CA VAL A 409 -0.66 14.36 3.42
C VAL A 409 0.28 14.73 4.57
N LEU A 410 0.78 16.00 4.57
CA LEU A 410 1.54 16.57 5.66
C LEU A 410 0.66 17.61 6.36
N GLU A 411 -0.14 17.18 7.30
CA GLU A 411 -1.00 18.04 8.13
C GLU A 411 -1.00 17.53 9.57
N GLN A 412 -1.39 18.38 10.51
CA GLN A 412 -1.46 18.00 11.92
C GLN A 412 -2.41 16.81 12.11
N GLY A 413 -1.95 15.80 12.84
CA GLY A 413 -2.66 14.56 13.10
C GLY A 413 -2.42 13.47 12.06
N ALA A 414 -1.81 13.75 10.90
CA ALA A 414 -1.48 12.76 9.89
C ALA A 414 -0.33 11.84 10.33
N TRP A 415 -0.23 10.65 9.73
CA TRP A 415 0.95 9.82 9.86
C TRP A 415 2.20 10.56 9.37
N ALA A 416 3.27 10.49 10.15
CA ALA A 416 4.54 11.10 9.78
C ALA A 416 5.32 10.20 8.81
N ASP A 417 4.80 10.11 7.60
CA ASP A 417 5.43 9.48 6.44
C ASP A 417 5.85 10.59 5.49
N LEU A 418 7.13 10.85 5.36
CA LEU A 418 7.64 11.97 4.57
C LEU A 418 9.01 11.70 3.95
N LEU A 419 9.31 12.49 2.92
CA LEU A 419 10.53 12.43 2.13
C LEU A 419 11.15 13.82 2.07
N ILE A 420 12.48 13.91 2.22
CA ILE A 420 13.26 15.12 1.88
C ILE A 420 14.00 14.86 0.57
N VAL A 421 13.78 15.73 -0.41
CA VAL A 421 14.24 15.55 -1.79
C VAL A 421 15.26 16.62 -2.16
N ASP A 422 16.37 16.23 -2.79
CA ASP A 422 17.31 17.16 -3.43
C ASP A 422 16.73 17.63 -4.77
N GLY A 423 16.66 18.94 -4.95
CA GLY A 423 16.08 19.58 -6.13
C GLY A 423 14.59 19.89 -5.96
N ASP A 424 14.00 20.42 -7.03
CA ASP A 424 12.59 20.82 -7.09
C ASP A 424 11.80 19.83 -7.96
N PRO A 425 10.97 18.95 -7.36
CA PRO A 425 10.19 17.97 -8.11
C PRO A 425 9.04 18.59 -8.93
N LEU A 426 8.66 19.83 -8.67
CA LEU A 426 7.66 20.55 -9.47
C LEU A 426 8.28 21.13 -10.75
N GLU A 427 9.58 21.45 -10.74
CA GLU A 427 10.34 21.86 -11.93
C GLU A 427 10.86 20.65 -12.72
N ASN A 428 11.37 19.64 -12.00
CA ASN A 428 11.92 18.43 -12.61
C ASN A 428 11.50 17.18 -11.85
N LEU A 429 10.32 16.64 -12.21
CA LEU A 429 9.79 15.42 -11.58
C LEU A 429 10.66 14.18 -11.80
N ARG A 430 11.47 14.15 -12.90
CA ARG A 430 12.34 13.02 -13.22
C ARG A 430 13.44 12.76 -12.19
N LEU A 431 13.74 13.74 -11.31
CA LEU A 431 14.64 13.49 -10.18
C LEU A 431 14.15 12.35 -9.27
N LEU A 432 12.84 12.09 -9.22
CA LEU A 432 12.25 10.98 -8.45
C LEU A 432 12.50 9.60 -9.09
N GLU A 433 12.96 9.56 -10.35
CA GLU A 433 13.36 8.32 -11.01
C GLU A 433 14.72 7.76 -10.54
N ASP A 434 15.49 8.58 -9.80
CA ASP A 434 16.73 8.20 -9.13
C ASP A 434 16.62 8.44 -7.62
N PRO A 435 15.88 7.58 -6.90
CA PRO A 435 15.63 7.74 -5.48
C PRO A 435 16.87 7.53 -4.61
N GLU A 436 17.83 6.75 -5.08
CA GLU A 436 19.08 6.52 -4.34
C GLU A 436 19.86 7.84 -4.16
N ARG A 437 19.95 8.62 -5.21
CA ARG A 437 20.65 9.92 -5.23
C ARG A 437 19.81 11.03 -4.60
N ASN A 438 18.52 11.14 -4.96
CA ASN A 438 17.74 12.34 -4.74
C ASN A 438 16.84 12.30 -3.51
N LEU A 439 16.47 11.12 -2.99
CA LEU A 439 15.78 11.03 -1.70
C LEU A 439 16.80 11.02 -0.58
N ARG A 440 16.98 12.17 0.07
CA ARG A 440 17.99 12.38 1.13
C ARG A 440 17.54 11.85 2.48
N VAL A 441 16.26 11.99 2.80
CA VAL A 441 15.66 11.47 4.02
C VAL A 441 14.36 10.76 3.69
N ILE A 442 14.14 9.62 4.32
CA ILE A 442 12.89 8.87 4.30
C ILE A 442 12.47 8.67 5.76
N VAL A 443 11.28 9.11 6.10
CA VAL A 443 10.65 8.90 7.41
C VAL A 443 9.37 8.10 7.20
N LYS A 444 9.18 7.03 7.99
CA LYS A 444 7.95 6.26 8.04
C LYS A 444 7.49 6.13 9.49
N SER A 445 6.23 6.48 9.78
CA SER A 445 5.70 6.46 11.16
C SER A 445 6.59 7.22 12.13
N GLY A 446 7.16 8.36 11.72
CA GLY A 446 8.07 9.17 12.53
C GLY A 446 9.47 8.59 12.75
N LYS A 447 9.75 7.38 12.24
CA LYS A 447 11.07 6.74 12.31
C LYS A 447 11.88 7.07 11.06
N ILE A 448 13.12 7.47 11.25
CA ILE A 448 14.08 7.73 10.17
C ILE A 448 14.50 6.39 9.57
N VAL A 449 14.14 6.13 8.31
CA VAL A 449 14.52 4.93 7.55
C VAL A 449 15.82 5.17 6.76
N LYS A 450 15.98 6.38 6.23
CA LYS A 450 17.16 6.83 5.50
C LYS A 450 17.46 8.27 5.90
N ASN A 451 18.73 8.58 6.16
CA ASN A 451 19.23 9.96 6.26
C ASN A 451 20.63 10.03 5.67
N THR A 452 20.78 10.76 4.58
CA THR A 452 22.05 11.00 3.88
C THR A 452 22.37 12.50 3.79
N LEU A 453 21.70 13.31 4.60
CA LEU A 453 22.11 14.71 4.79
C LEU A 453 23.41 14.77 5.60
N PRO A 454 24.26 15.78 5.32
CA PRO A 454 25.53 15.95 6.05
C PRO A 454 25.31 16.25 7.53
#